data_d857329f1e3df0923c0b5b6df6c6877b
#
_entry.id   d857329f1e3df0923c0b5b6df6c6877b
#
_cell.length_a   1.000
_cell.length_b   1.000
_cell.length_c   1.000
_cell.angle_alpha   90.00
_cell.angle_beta   90.00
_cell.angle_gamma   90.00
#
_symmetry.space_group_name_H-M   'P 1'
#
loop_
_entity.id
_entity.type
_entity.pdbx_description
1 polymer ?
#
loop_
_entity_poly.entity_id
_entity_poly.type
_entity_poly.pdbx_seq_one_letter_code
_entity_poly.pdbx_strand_id
1 'polypeptide(L)'
;MSAKKLEPSARRSGWEGVEGLSVTRSSTTRWVLIGRSYLWRPPTDVYETETAFVIQVEVAGMRGADFSVSIQDRRVTISGLRHDTGEARAYHQMEIHYGEFRSEVEVPGPFEREGMQAEYNDGYLKIVLTKSKAHRIDIP
;
A
#
# COMPACT_ATOMS: atom_id res chain seq x y z
N MET A 1 11.16 0.32 10.25
CA MET A 1 10.16 -0.73 10.33
C MET A 1 10.40 -1.76 9.26
N SER A 2 10.68 -2.94 9.63
CA SER A 2 10.98 -3.94 8.63
C SER A 2 9.70 -4.67 8.25
N ALA A 3 9.55 -4.85 6.99
CA ALA A 3 8.42 -5.57 6.49
C ALA A 3 8.60 -7.03 6.84
N LYS A 4 7.59 -7.60 7.41
CA LYS A 4 7.65 -8.97 7.72
C LYS A 4 7.47 -9.75 6.44
N LYS A 5 8.38 -10.62 6.18
CA LYS A 5 8.25 -11.41 5.01
C LYS A 5 7.22 -12.48 5.24
N LEU A 6 6.23 -12.50 4.43
CA LEU A 6 5.15 -13.41 4.65
C LEU A 6 5.05 -14.43 3.57
N GLU A 7 4.58 -15.54 3.92
CA GLU A 7 4.30 -16.57 3.00
C GLU A 7 3.07 -16.17 2.25
N PRO A 8 3.20 -15.94 1.03
CA PRO A 8 2.09 -15.41 0.29
C PRO A 8 0.88 -16.27 0.31
N SER A 9 1.09 -17.47 0.33
CA SER A 9 -0.05 -18.29 0.23
C SER A 9 -0.72 -18.49 1.49
N ALA A 10 -0.25 -17.81 2.41
CA ALA A 10 -0.75 -18.01 3.67
C ALA A 10 -2.17 -18.25 3.57
N ARG A 11 -2.48 -19.26 3.29
CA ARG A 11 -3.60 -19.72 3.45
C ARG A 11 -4.76 -19.03 3.26
N ARG A 12 -5.01 -18.57 2.31
CA ARG A 12 -6.09 -17.95 2.04
C ARG A 12 -7.08 -18.87 1.73
N SER A 13 -8.04 -19.01 2.44
CA SER A 13 -9.10 -19.89 2.18
C SER A 13 -9.70 -19.58 0.86
N GLY A 14 -10.22 -20.48 0.25
CA GLY A 14 -10.92 -20.25 -1.00
C GLY A 14 -10.08 -20.34 -2.24
N TRP A 15 -8.78 -20.19 -2.07
CA TRP A 15 -7.95 -20.27 -3.21
C TRP A 15 -6.82 -21.24 -3.09
N GLU A 16 -6.75 -21.97 -2.04
CA GLU A 16 -5.72 -22.92 -1.92
C GLU A 16 -5.76 -23.83 -3.11
N GLY A 17 -4.70 -24.12 -3.62
CA GLY A 17 -4.67 -24.98 -4.76
C GLY A 17 -4.65 -24.27 -6.08
N VAL A 18 -4.76 -22.98 -6.05
CA VAL A 18 -4.73 -22.23 -7.29
C VAL A 18 -3.36 -21.67 -7.52
N GLU A 19 -2.35 -22.33 -7.07
CA GLU A 19 -1.02 -21.79 -7.18
C GLU A 19 -0.56 -21.64 -8.60
N GLY A 20 0.06 -20.58 -8.89
CA GLY A 20 0.61 -20.33 -10.19
C GLY A 20 -0.40 -20.02 -11.28
N LEU A 21 -1.64 -19.93 -10.94
CA LEU A 21 -2.66 -19.68 -11.94
C LEU A 21 -3.22 -18.29 -11.80
N SER A 22 -3.69 -17.76 -12.88
CA SER A 22 -4.40 -16.51 -12.80
C SER A 22 -5.84 -16.84 -12.47
N VAL A 23 -6.37 -16.13 -11.52
CA VAL A 23 -7.73 -16.34 -11.08
C VAL A 23 -8.54 -15.15 -11.47
N THR A 24 -9.55 -15.37 -12.27
CA THR A 24 -10.42 -14.30 -12.66
C THR A 24 -11.69 -14.44 -11.88
N ARG A 25 -11.98 -13.45 -11.10
CA ARG A 25 -13.25 -13.43 -10.41
C ARG A 25 -14.23 -12.77 -11.33
N SER A 26 -15.43 -13.08 -11.13
CA SER A 26 -16.45 -12.47 -11.95
C SER A 26 -16.33 -10.97 -11.79
N SER A 27 -16.75 -10.31 -12.68
CA SER A 27 -16.82 -8.90 -12.67
C SER A 27 -15.48 -8.22 -12.75
N THR A 28 -15.12 -7.52 -11.81
CA THR A 28 -14.05 -6.58 -11.96
C THR A 28 -12.75 -6.97 -11.32
N THR A 29 -12.81 -7.86 -10.39
CA THR A 29 -11.60 -8.16 -9.65
C THR A 29 -10.81 -9.24 -10.35
N ARG A 30 -9.61 -8.92 -10.71
CA ARG A 30 -8.72 -9.85 -11.32
C ARG A 30 -7.53 -10.08 -10.44
N TRP A 31 -7.25 -11.32 -10.18
CA TRP A 31 -6.12 -11.69 -9.37
C TRP A 31 -5.08 -12.31 -10.27
N VAL A 32 -3.89 -11.81 -10.17
CA VAL A 32 -2.79 -12.32 -10.96
C VAL A 32 -1.71 -12.78 -10.01
N LEU A 33 -1.31 -14.03 -10.18
CA LEU A 33 -0.22 -14.57 -9.40
C LEU A 33 1.08 -14.29 -10.14
N ILE A 34 2.04 -13.75 -9.44
CA ILE A 34 3.34 -13.50 -10.00
C ILE A 34 4.26 -14.47 -9.30
N GLY A 35 4.63 -15.52 -10.00
CA GLY A 35 5.31 -16.61 -9.36
C GLY A 35 4.37 -17.27 -8.39
N ARG A 36 4.68 -17.22 -7.14
CA ARG A 36 3.84 -17.84 -6.14
C ARG A 36 3.13 -16.83 -5.26
N SER A 37 3.15 -15.58 -5.65
CA SER A 37 2.51 -14.55 -4.85
C SER A 37 1.79 -13.58 -5.73
N TYR A 38 0.90 -12.84 -5.15
CA TYR A 38 0.19 -11.80 -5.84
C TYR A 38 0.13 -10.58 -4.95
N LEU A 39 0.09 -9.44 -5.58
CA LEU A 39 0.00 -8.17 -4.88
C LEU A 39 -1.33 -7.53 -5.20
N TRP A 40 -1.88 -6.85 -4.24
CA TRP A 40 -3.04 -6.02 -4.50
C TRP A 40 -2.69 -4.58 -4.13
N ARG A 41 -3.43 -3.66 -4.69
CA ARG A 41 -3.18 -2.25 -4.48
C ARG A 41 -4.37 -1.63 -3.79
N PRO A 42 -4.19 -1.14 -2.56
CA PRO A 42 -5.25 -0.42 -1.89
C PRO A 42 -5.53 0.92 -2.56
N PRO A 43 -6.74 1.41 -2.52
CA PRO A 43 -7.05 2.72 -3.06
C PRO A 43 -6.18 3.78 -2.41
N THR A 44 -5.61 4.64 -3.24
CA THR A 44 -4.62 5.61 -2.80
C THR A 44 -4.90 6.96 -3.46
N ASP A 45 -5.03 7.98 -2.64
CA ASP A 45 -5.17 9.35 -3.11
C ASP A 45 -3.87 10.10 -2.88
N VAL A 46 -3.53 10.98 -3.80
CA VAL A 46 -2.43 11.90 -3.65
C VAL A 46 -2.98 13.29 -3.89
N TYR A 47 -2.83 14.17 -2.92
CA TYR A 47 -3.27 15.53 -3.08
C TYR A 47 -2.27 16.48 -2.46
N GLU A 48 -2.42 17.75 -2.73
CA GLU A 48 -1.52 18.72 -2.15
C GLU A 48 -2.27 19.84 -1.48
N THR A 49 -1.63 20.39 -0.46
CA THR A 49 -2.06 21.57 0.23
C THR A 49 -1.05 22.66 -0.07
N GLU A 50 -1.20 23.81 0.54
CA GLU A 50 -0.22 24.88 0.35
C GLU A 50 1.17 24.48 0.81
N THR A 51 1.27 23.64 1.81
CA THR A 51 2.55 23.33 2.45
C THR A 51 3.02 21.91 2.27
N ALA A 52 2.18 21.03 1.79
CA ALA A 52 2.52 19.60 1.78
C ALA A 52 1.88 18.83 0.64
N PHE A 53 2.50 17.72 0.31
CA PHE A 53 1.85 16.67 -0.47
C PHE A 53 1.38 15.62 0.51
N VAL A 54 0.21 15.09 0.29
CA VAL A 54 -0.39 14.11 1.18
C VAL A 54 -0.75 12.86 0.39
N ILE A 55 -0.36 11.73 0.91
CA ILE A 55 -0.73 10.43 0.36
C ILE A 55 -1.66 9.78 1.37
N GLN A 56 -2.81 9.35 0.92
CA GLN A 56 -3.77 8.72 1.79
C GLN A 56 -4.17 7.36 1.22
N VAL A 57 -3.97 6.32 2.00
CA VAL A 57 -4.22 4.95 1.57
C VAL A 57 -5.36 4.37 2.40
N GLU A 58 -6.38 3.89 1.72
CA GLU A 58 -7.50 3.26 2.39
C GLU A 58 -7.22 1.77 2.55
N VAL A 59 -6.89 1.38 3.75
CA VAL A 59 -6.56 -0.02 4.02
C VAL A 59 -6.91 -0.36 5.47
N ALA A 60 -8.13 -0.75 5.67
CA ALA A 60 -8.64 -1.08 7.00
C ALA A 60 -8.02 -2.37 7.52
N GLY A 61 -8.10 -2.58 8.81
CA GLY A 61 -7.71 -3.84 9.42
C GLY A 61 -6.22 -4.02 9.63
N MET A 62 -5.46 -2.95 9.66
CA MET A 62 -4.00 -2.99 9.80
C MET A 62 -3.56 -2.47 11.15
N ARG A 63 -2.31 -2.75 11.46
CA ARG A 63 -1.62 -2.09 12.57
C ARG A 63 -0.50 -1.27 11.97
N GLY A 64 -0.13 -0.18 12.64
CA GLY A 64 0.94 0.67 12.13
C GLY A 64 2.24 -0.06 11.85
N ALA A 65 2.54 -1.08 12.62
CA ALA A 65 3.77 -1.85 12.44
C ALA A 65 3.75 -2.74 11.20
N ASP A 66 2.60 -2.91 10.57
CA ASP A 66 2.48 -3.75 9.40
C ASP A 66 2.75 -3.01 8.09
N PHE A 67 3.11 -1.76 8.17
CA PHE A 67 3.40 -0.94 7.00
C PHE A 67 4.89 -0.73 6.79
N SER A 68 5.27 -0.61 5.55
CA SER A 68 6.61 -0.18 5.18
C SER A 68 6.47 0.93 4.14
N VAL A 69 7.20 2.00 4.36
CA VAL A 69 7.19 3.15 3.45
C VAL A 69 8.61 3.40 3.00
N SER A 70 8.83 3.49 1.71
CA SER A 70 10.14 3.83 1.18
C SER A 70 10.02 4.95 0.17
N ILE A 71 11.07 5.74 0.07
CA ILE A 71 11.11 6.89 -0.81
C ILE A 71 12.36 6.79 -1.68
N GLN A 72 12.16 6.95 -2.97
CA GLN A 72 13.25 7.04 -3.91
C GLN A 72 12.95 8.19 -4.85
N ASP A 73 13.72 9.26 -4.75
CA ASP A 73 13.47 10.52 -5.45
C ASP A 73 12.07 11.03 -5.09
N ARG A 74 11.15 11.06 -6.01
CA ARG A 74 9.78 11.49 -5.74
C ARG A 74 8.80 10.31 -5.74
N ARG A 75 9.32 9.10 -5.79
CA ARG A 75 8.48 7.92 -5.76
C ARG A 75 8.38 7.42 -4.34
N VAL A 76 7.17 7.28 -3.88
CA VAL A 76 6.86 6.76 -2.54
C VAL A 76 6.19 5.41 -2.72
N THR A 77 6.73 4.42 -2.06
CA THR A 77 6.20 3.06 -2.12
C THR A 77 5.70 2.67 -0.74
N ILE A 78 4.45 2.34 -0.68
CA ILE A 78 3.81 1.87 0.55
C ILE A 78 3.52 0.39 0.35
N SER A 79 3.95 -0.41 1.29
CA SER A 79 3.69 -1.84 1.22
C SER A 79 3.33 -2.38 2.60
N GLY A 80 2.76 -3.55 2.61
CA GLY A 80 2.39 -4.19 3.86
C GLY A 80 1.70 -5.50 3.59
N LEU A 81 1.16 -6.04 4.66
CA LEU A 81 0.41 -7.26 4.58
C LEU A 81 -0.85 -7.14 5.41
N ARG A 82 -1.98 -7.39 4.79
CA ARG A 82 -3.22 -7.48 5.54
C ARG A 82 -3.51 -8.94 5.85
N HIS A 83 -3.51 -9.24 7.12
CA HIS A 83 -3.67 -10.62 7.56
C HIS A 83 -5.10 -11.08 7.46
N ASP A 84 -5.27 -12.30 7.01
CA ASP A 84 -6.53 -12.99 7.09
C ASP A 84 -6.55 -13.72 8.42
N THR A 85 -7.72 -14.02 8.92
CA THR A 85 -7.86 -14.74 10.18
C THR A 85 -7.37 -16.17 10.10
N GLY A 86 -7.28 -16.71 8.90
CA GLY A 86 -6.81 -18.07 8.74
C GLY A 86 -7.86 -19.15 9.01
N GLU A 87 -9.07 -18.76 9.33
CA GLU A 87 -10.12 -19.72 9.58
C GLU A 87 -10.61 -20.33 8.28
N ALA A 88 -10.89 -21.61 8.33
CA ALA A 88 -11.47 -22.29 7.17
C ALA A 88 -12.91 -21.83 6.96
N ARG A 89 -13.24 -21.44 5.75
CA ARG A 89 -14.57 -20.93 5.41
C ARG A 89 -14.97 -21.33 4.02
N ALA A 90 -16.27 -21.45 3.86
CA ALA A 90 -16.84 -21.59 2.53
C ALA A 90 -17.40 -20.24 2.13
N TYR A 91 -16.71 -19.54 1.24
CA TYR A 91 -17.14 -18.22 0.81
C TYR A 91 -18.23 -18.32 -0.24
N HIS A 92 -19.28 -17.57 -0.05
CA HIS A 92 -20.30 -17.38 -1.08
C HIS A 92 -19.99 -16.15 -1.91
N GLN A 93 -19.24 -15.22 -1.35
CA GLN A 93 -18.79 -14.03 -2.05
C GLN A 93 -17.48 -13.63 -1.40
N MET A 94 -16.47 -13.34 -2.21
CA MET A 94 -15.15 -13.03 -1.70
C MET A 94 -14.55 -11.89 -2.51
N GLU A 95 -14.54 -10.71 -1.92
CA GLU A 95 -14.07 -9.49 -2.58
C GLU A 95 -13.00 -8.75 -1.78
N ILE A 96 -12.90 -9.02 -0.51
CA ILE A 96 -11.92 -8.34 0.33
C ILE A 96 -10.53 -8.90 0.05
N HIS A 97 -9.60 -7.99 -0.16
CA HIS A 97 -8.23 -8.37 -0.46
C HIS A 97 -7.44 -8.59 0.82
N TYR A 98 -6.73 -9.68 0.88
CA TYR A 98 -5.79 -9.98 1.96
C TYR A 98 -4.43 -10.29 1.38
N GLY A 99 -3.43 -10.32 2.21
CA GLY A 99 -2.09 -10.64 1.78
C GLY A 99 -1.28 -9.40 1.49
N GLU A 100 -0.20 -9.59 0.78
CA GLU A 100 0.71 -8.51 0.46
C GLU A 100 0.08 -7.49 -0.46
N PHE A 101 0.34 -6.23 -0.18
CA PHE A 101 -0.11 -5.14 -1.02
C PHE A 101 1.02 -4.15 -1.26
N ARG A 102 0.89 -3.40 -2.33
CA ARG A 102 1.84 -2.34 -2.64
C ARG A 102 1.11 -1.23 -3.36
N SER A 103 1.38 -0.01 -2.95
CA SER A 103 0.95 1.17 -3.67
C SER A 103 2.15 2.04 -3.94
N GLU A 104 2.39 2.36 -5.21
CA GLU A 104 3.46 3.25 -5.60
C GLU A 104 2.86 4.50 -6.16
N VAL A 105 3.33 5.64 -5.68
CA VAL A 105 2.86 6.92 -6.19
C VAL A 105 4.06 7.82 -6.47
N GLU A 106 3.91 8.71 -7.42
CA GLU A 106 4.89 9.72 -7.69
C GLU A 106 4.36 11.06 -7.23
N VAL A 107 5.14 11.74 -6.41
CA VAL A 107 4.75 13.03 -5.86
C VAL A 107 5.07 14.11 -6.88
N PRO A 108 4.16 15.06 -7.12
CA PRO A 108 4.33 16.00 -8.23
C PRO A 108 5.48 16.99 -8.11
N GLY A 109 6.01 17.19 -6.93
CA GLY A 109 7.06 18.17 -6.74
C GLY A 109 8.04 17.78 -5.66
N PRO A 110 9.05 18.61 -5.43
CA PRO A 110 10.06 18.29 -4.43
C PRO A 110 9.52 18.47 -3.02
N PHE A 111 10.01 17.65 -2.14
CA PHE A 111 9.60 17.68 -0.74
C PHE A 111 10.81 17.37 0.14
N GLU A 112 10.70 17.72 1.41
CA GLU A 112 11.74 17.47 2.38
C GLU A 112 11.61 16.07 2.93
N ARG A 113 12.66 15.28 2.79
CA ARG A 113 12.62 13.88 3.24
C ARG A 113 12.63 13.78 4.74
N GLU A 114 13.25 14.74 5.41
CA GLU A 114 13.39 14.68 6.84
C GLU A 114 12.12 15.16 7.47
N GLY A 115 11.24 15.25 7.52
CA GLY A 115 10.01 15.73 8.13
C GLY A 115 8.80 14.93 7.72
N MET A 116 9.04 13.81 7.07
CA MET A 116 7.94 12.97 6.68
C MET A 116 7.22 12.43 7.89
N GLN A 117 5.93 12.58 7.90
CA GLN A 117 5.08 12.06 8.96
C GLN A 117 4.12 11.05 8.39
N ALA A 118 3.92 9.98 9.14
CA ALA A 118 2.98 8.95 8.72
C ALA A 118 2.18 8.53 9.95
N GLU A 119 0.88 8.43 9.78
CA GLU A 119 0.03 7.95 10.85
C GLU A 119 -1.08 7.08 10.27
N TYR A 120 -1.52 6.13 11.05
CA TYR A 120 -2.60 5.24 10.66
C TYR A 120 -3.76 5.42 11.63
N ASN A 121 -4.92 5.77 11.07
CA ASN A 121 -6.08 6.08 11.88
C ASN A 121 -7.33 5.70 11.13
N ASP A 122 -8.22 5.02 11.81
CA ASP A 122 -9.54 4.72 11.28
C ASP A 122 -9.54 4.07 9.89
N GLY A 123 -8.54 3.24 9.63
CA GLY A 123 -8.47 2.54 8.35
C GLY A 123 -7.71 3.28 7.27
N TYR A 124 -7.18 4.46 7.56
CA TYR A 124 -6.41 5.24 6.60
C TYR A 124 -4.98 5.42 7.04
N LEU A 125 -4.07 5.15 6.13
CA LEU A 125 -2.67 5.51 6.32
C LEU A 125 -2.46 6.84 5.62
N LYS A 126 -2.01 7.83 6.36
CA LYS A 126 -1.80 9.18 5.84
C LYS A 126 -0.34 9.53 5.96
N ILE A 127 0.26 9.91 4.84
CA ILE A 127 1.67 10.31 4.79
C ILE A 127 1.72 11.77 4.36
N VAL A 128 2.37 12.58 5.15
CA VAL A 128 2.50 14.00 4.89
C VAL A 128 3.95 14.33 4.56
N LEU A 129 4.15 14.93 3.40
CA LEU A 129 5.47 15.28 2.89
C LEU A 129 5.51 16.81 2.73
N THR A 130 6.30 17.46 3.54
CA THR A 130 6.40 18.91 3.48
C THR A 130 7.08 19.35 2.20
N LYS A 131 6.48 20.29 1.51
CA LYS A 131 7.06 20.81 0.27
C LYS A 131 8.38 21.50 0.55
N SER A 132 9.35 21.30 -0.36
CA SER A 132 10.61 22.01 -0.27
C SER A 132 10.40 23.46 -0.57
N LYS A 133 11.09 24.31 0.19
CA LYS A 133 11.04 25.75 -0.05
C LYS A 133 11.87 26.07 -1.25
N ALA A 134 11.39 27.02 -2.04
CA ALA A 134 12.19 27.52 -3.15
C ALA A 134 13.37 28.30 -2.60
N HIS A 135 14.55 27.96 -3.06
CA HIS A 135 15.74 28.72 -2.75
C HIS A 135 15.90 29.80 -3.79
N ARG A 136 15.87 31.03 -3.35
CA ARG A 136 16.17 32.14 -4.24
C ARG A 136 17.65 32.40 -4.15
N ILE A 137 18.31 32.34 -5.29
CA ILE A 137 19.71 32.69 -5.38
C ILE A 137 19.76 34.11 -5.89
N ASP A 138 20.25 35.02 -5.05
CA ASP A 138 20.46 36.38 -5.48
C ASP A 138 21.80 36.44 -6.18
N ILE A 139 21.77 36.82 -7.42
CA ILE A 139 23.00 36.98 -8.20
C ILE A 139 23.38 38.44 -8.06
N PRO A 140 24.55 38.73 -7.49
CA PRO A 140 24.99 40.10 -7.33
C PRO A 140 25.28 40.78 -8.65
#